data_a5a034e23a9b6c1be4415a854fdd622c
#
_entry.id   a5a034e23a9b6c1be4415a854fdd622c
#
_cell.length_a   1.000
_cell.length_b   1.000
_cell.length_c   1.000
_cell.angle_alpha   90.00
_cell.angle_beta   90.00
_cell.angle_gamma   90.00
#
_symmetry.space_group_name_H-M   'P 1'
#
loop_
_entity.id
_entity.type
_entity.pdbx_description
1 polymer ?
#
loop_
_entity_poly.entity_id
_entity_poly.type
_entity_poly.pdbx_seq_one_letter_code
_entity_poly.pdbx_strand_id
1 'polypeptide(L)'
;MEKVKVKGYNSGILVIFEEGLTFDEAIEAVKEKFAQSRKFFGKSIMSVRFQGIDLSIDEEMEMCDAITENCDLTIACVIDEDEDKNGLRRRNLLIHA
;
A
#
# COMPACT_ATOMS: atom_id res chain seq x y z
N MET A 1 -4.44 17.43 -9.18
CA MET A 1 -4.61 15.99 -9.40
C MET A 1 -3.85 15.21 -8.37
N GLU A 2 -4.49 14.19 -7.87
CA GLU A 2 -3.82 13.37 -6.87
C GLU A 2 -2.88 12.39 -7.53
N LYS A 3 -1.68 12.28 -6.99
CA LYS A 3 -0.71 11.32 -7.48
C LYS A 3 -1.02 9.91 -7.01
N VAL A 4 -1.80 9.79 -5.96
CA VAL A 4 -2.16 8.49 -5.42
C VAL A 4 -3.61 8.52 -4.97
N LYS A 5 -4.31 7.42 -5.20
CA LYS A 5 -5.68 7.22 -4.75
C LYS A 5 -5.73 5.98 -3.90
N VAL A 6 -6.56 6.00 -2.87
CA VAL A 6 -6.70 4.87 -1.98
C VAL A 6 -8.15 4.45 -1.95
N LYS A 7 -8.40 3.17 -2.21
CA LYS A 7 -9.76 2.61 -2.17
C LYS A 7 -9.80 1.47 -1.17
N GLY A 8 -10.82 1.47 -0.34
CA GLY A 8 -11.02 0.37 0.60
C GLY A 8 -11.91 -0.70 -0.01
N TYR A 9 -11.62 -1.96 0.31
CA TYR A 9 -12.48 -3.05 -0.08
C TYR A 9 -12.36 -4.15 0.97
N ASN A 10 -13.47 -4.75 1.32
CA ASN A 10 -13.50 -5.81 2.32
C ASN A 10 -12.50 -5.59 3.46
N SER A 11 -11.46 -6.37 3.52
CA SER A 11 -10.44 -6.25 4.56
C SER A 11 -9.13 -5.73 4.03
N GLY A 12 -9.16 -4.93 2.98
CA GLY A 12 -7.95 -4.46 2.36
C GLY A 12 -8.07 -3.08 1.76
N ILE A 13 -6.95 -2.58 1.29
CA ILE A 13 -6.90 -1.30 0.59
C ILE A 13 -6.14 -1.47 -0.72
N LEU A 14 -6.57 -0.71 -1.71
CA LEU A 14 -5.92 -0.65 -3.00
C LEU A 14 -5.33 0.74 -3.14
N VAL A 15 -4.02 0.80 -3.34
CA VAL A 15 -3.30 2.06 -3.50
C VAL A 15 -2.93 2.18 -4.97
N ILE A 16 -3.52 3.17 -5.64
CA ILE A 16 -3.37 3.36 -7.07
C ILE A 16 -2.50 4.58 -7.32
N PHE A 17 -1.42 4.39 -8.07
CA PHE A 17 -0.50 5.47 -8.40
C PHE A 17 -0.73 5.97 -9.80
N GLU A 18 -0.55 7.28 -9.98
CA GLU A 18 -0.57 7.88 -11.30
C GLU A 18 0.62 7.38 -12.09
N GLU A 19 0.43 7.20 -13.38
CA GLU A 19 1.52 6.74 -14.24
C GLU A 19 2.68 7.72 -14.26
N GLY A 20 3.89 7.18 -14.35
CA GLY A 20 5.07 8.02 -14.54
C GLY A 20 5.70 8.53 -13.27
N LEU A 21 5.18 8.19 -12.10
CA LEU A 21 5.82 8.61 -10.86
C LEU A 21 7.12 7.85 -10.62
N THR A 22 8.11 8.57 -10.11
CA THR A 22 9.29 7.92 -9.58
C THR A 22 8.94 7.32 -8.24
N PHE A 23 9.78 6.41 -7.76
CA PHE A 23 9.55 5.82 -6.45
C PHE A 23 9.53 6.90 -5.35
N ASP A 24 10.45 7.86 -5.41
CA ASP A 24 10.50 8.92 -4.42
C ASP A 24 9.23 9.75 -4.42
N GLU A 25 8.71 10.06 -5.60
CA GLU A 25 7.46 10.80 -5.70
C GLU A 25 6.29 9.98 -5.14
N ALA A 26 6.29 8.69 -5.41
CA ALA A 26 5.24 7.81 -4.93
C ALA A 26 5.25 7.71 -3.40
N ILE A 27 6.43 7.58 -2.81
CA ILE A 27 6.57 7.50 -1.35
C ILE A 27 6.05 8.78 -0.70
N GLU A 28 6.42 9.94 -1.23
CA GLU A 28 5.97 11.20 -0.64
C GLU A 28 4.46 11.35 -0.75
N ALA A 29 3.90 10.95 -1.88
CA ALA A 29 2.46 11.03 -2.08
C ALA A 29 1.72 10.11 -1.11
N VAL A 30 2.25 8.92 -0.88
CA VAL A 30 1.66 7.97 0.05
C VAL A 30 1.70 8.51 1.48
N LYS A 31 2.83 9.04 1.89
CA LYS A 31 2.95 9.61 3.23
C LYS A 31 1.91 10.69 3.47
N GLU A 32 1.78 11.58 2.51
CA GLU A 32 0.85 12.68 2.63
C GLU A 32 -0.60 12.18 2.65
N LYS A 33 -0.91 11.27 1.75
CA LYS A 33 -2.27 10.77 1.64
C LYS A 33 -2.71 10.05 2.91
N PHE A 34 -1.86 9.19 3.45
CA PHE A 34 -2.24 8.43 4.64
C PHE A 34 -2.25 9.29 5.89
N ALA A 35 -1.37 10.29 5.96
CA ALA A 35 -1.43 11.23 7.07
C ALA A 35 -2.74 12.02 7.07
N GLN A 36 -3.18 12.44 5.89
CA GLN A 36 -4.43 13.17 5.75
C GLN A 36 -5.63 12.32 6.08
N SER A 37 -5.55 11.03 5.81
CA SER A 37 -6.67 10.11 5.98
C SER A 37 -6.59 9.30 7.26
N ARG A 38 -5.71 9.67 8.16
CA ARG A 38 -5.46 8.89 9.37
C ARG A 38 -6.72 8.58 10.15
N LYS A 39 -7.56 9.57 10.36
CA LYS A 39 -8.78 9.37 11.12
C LYS A 39 -9.78 8.48 10.41
N PHE A 40 -9.76 8.54 9.09
CA PHE A 40 -10.67 7.74 8.28
C PHE A 40 -10.39 6.25 8.43
N PHE A 41 -9.11 5.89 8.41
CA PHE A 41 -8.76 4.46 8.49
C PHE A 41 -8.83 3.92 9.91
N GLY A 42 -8.49 4.72 10.91
CA GLY A 42 -8.46 4.25 12.27
C GLY A 42 -7.47 3.13 12.48
N LYS A 43 -7.68 2.36 13.52
CA LYS A 43 -6.85 1.19 13.83
C LYS A 43 -7.47 -0.04 13.21
N SER A 44 -6.76 -0.67 12.30
CA SER A 44 -7.26 -1.85 11.62
C SER A 44 -6.10 -2.68 11.10
N ILE A 45 -6.37 -3.93 10.83
CA ILE A 45 -5.40 -4.81 10.17
C ILE A 45 -5.93 -5.05 8.77
N MET A 46 -5.13 -4.71 7.77
CA MET A 46 -5.58 -4.79 6.38
C MET A 46 -4.51 -5.34 5.48
N SER A 47 -4.94 -5.94 4.38
CA SER A 47 -4.03 -6.26 3.29
C SER A 47 -3.91 -5.02 2.40
N VAL A 48 -2.83 -4.95 1.62
CA VAL A 48 -2.63 -3.83 0.73
C VAL A 48 -2.24 -4.34 -0.65
N ARG A 49 -2.73 -3.65 -1.67
CA ARG A 49 -2.39 -3.94 -3.05
C ARG A 49 -1.96 -2.63 -3.69
N PHE A 50 -0.86 -2.68 -4.44
CA PHE A 50 -0.36 -1.50 -5.14
C PHE A 50 -0.62 -1.66 -6.63
N GLN A 51 -1.02 -0.57 -7.27
CA GLN A 51 -1.34 -0.59 -8.69
C GLN A 51 -0.82 0.68 -9.35
N GLY A 52 -0.35 0.56 -10.58
CA GLY A 52 0.10 1.72 -11.33
C GLY A 52 1.59 1.98 -11.25
N ILE A 53 2.32 1.19 -10.51
CA ILE A 53 3.76 1.36 -10.37
C ILE A 53 4.36 -0.01 -10.12
N ASP A 54 5.54 -0.25 -10.70
CA ASP A 54 6.26 -1.50 -10.47
C ASP A 54 7.17 -1.32 -9.27
N LEU A 55 7.01 -2.18 -8.28
CA LEU A 55 7.78 -2.11 -7.05
C LEU A 55 8.53 -3.41 -6.83
N SER A 56 9.79 -3.30 -6.43
CA SER A 56 10.52 -4.46 -5.96
C SER A 56 10.01 -4.81 -4.56
N ILE A 57 10.43 -5.96 -4.04
CA ILE A 57 10.03 -6.37 -2.71
C ILE A 57 10.49 -5.34 -1.67
N ASP A 58 11.72 -4.87 -1.80
CA ASP A 58 12.24 -3.86 -0.88
C ASP A 58 11.46 -2.57 -0.95
N GLU A 59 11.08 -2.17 -2.17
CA GLU A 59 10.29 -0.97 -2.36
C GLU A 59 8.89 -1.11 -1.77
N GLU A 60 8.30 -2.29 -1.90
CA GLU A 60 7.01 -2.53 -1.27
C GLU A 60 7.09 -2.43 0.24
N MET A 61 8.18 -2.93 0.82
CA MET A 61 8.37 -2.83 2.25
C MET A 61 8.50 -1.38 2.69
N GLU A 62 9.25 -0.59 1.94
CA GLU A 62 9.37 0.83 2.24
C GLU A 62 8.03 1.53 2.13
N MET A 63 7.25 1.15 1.12
CA MET A 63 5.93 1.74 0.94
C MET A 63 5.02 1.40 2.11
N CYS A 64 5.08 0.16 2.60
CA CYS A 64 4.30 -0.25 3.76
C CYS A 64 4.72 0.52 5.00
N ASP A 65 6.03 0.74 5.18
CA ASP A 65 6.51 1.53 6.30
C ASP A 65 5.98 2.96 6.22
N ALA A 66 5.96 3.52 5.01
CA ALA A 66 5.44 4.87 4.82
C ALA A 66 3.97 4.95 5.23
N ILE A 67 3.20 3.91 4.94
CA ILE A 67 1.79 3.86 5.30
C ILE A 67 1.65 3.76 6.82
N THR A 68 2.34 2.80 7.42
CA THR A 68 2.13 2.52 8.85
C THR A 68 2.71 3.60 9.74
N GLU A 69 3.71 4.34 9.27
CA GLU A 69 4.25 5.45 10.04
C GLU A 69 3.34 6.67 10.04
N ASN A 70 2.45 6.76 9.07
CA ASN A 70 1.61 7.93 8.94
C ASN A 70 0.16 7.70 9.32
N CYS A 71 -0.18 6.50 9.76
CA CYS A 71 -1.53 6.21 10.22
C CYS A 71 -1.46 5.03 11.20
N ASP A 72 -2.62 4.61 11.68
CA ASP A 72 -2.68 3.56 12.70
C ASP A 72 -2.99 2.18 12.13
N LEU A 73 -2.91 2.04 10.83
CA LEU A 73 -3.14 0.76 10.18
C LEU A 73 -1.98 -0.21 10.42
N THR A 74 -2.32 -1.48 10.52
CA THR A 74 -1.35 -2.56 10.49
C THR A 74 -1.54 -3.29 9.18
N ILE A 75 -0.46 -3.52 8.46
CA ILE A 75 -0.54 -4.20 7.18
C ILE A 75 -0.22 -5.67 7.39
N ALA A 76 -1.20 -6.52 7.14
CA ALA A 76 -1.03 -7.95 7.32
C ALA A 76 -0.25 -8.58 6.18
N CYS A 77 -0.48 -8.12 4.97
CA CYS A 77 0.20 -8.69 3.81
C CYS A 77 0.06 -7.75 2.62
N VAL A 78 0.95 -7.95 1.66
CA VAL A 78 0.90 -7.26 0.37
C VAL A 78 0.42 -8.29 -0.65
N ILE A 79 -0.53 -7.90 -1.46
CA ILE A 79 -1.09 -8.79 -2.47
C ILE A 79 -0.58 -8.36 -3.83
N ASP A 80 0.11 -9.28 -4.53
CA ASP A 80 0.60 -9.03 -5.88
C ASP A 80 -0.40 -9.55 -6.87
N GLU A 81 -0.70 -8.73 -7.86
CA GLU A 81 -1.68 -9.10 -8.84
C GLU A 81 -1.17 -9.91 -9.99
N ASP A 82 0.09 -9.80 -10.27
CA ASP A 82 0.56 -10.18 -11.57
C ASP A 82 1.09 -11.56 -11.68
N GLU A 83 1.13 -12.30 -10.62
CA GLU A 83 2.00 -13.39 -10.65
C GLU A 83 1.54 -14.59 -11.27
N ASP A 84 0.38 -15.01 -11.01
CA ASP A 84 0.00 -16.19 -11.68
C ASP A 84 -1.45 -16.14 -12.03
N LYS A 85 -1.79 -17.06 -12.88
CA LYS A 85 -3.11 -17.10 -13.42
C LYS A 85 -4.13 -17.58 -12.45
N ASN A 86 -3.67 -18.18 -11.38
CA ASN A 86 -4.59 -18.80 -10.45
C ASN A 86 -4.91 -17.94 -9.26
N GLY A 87 -4.33 -16.76 -9.22
CA GLY A 87 -4.65 -15.89 -8.14
C GLY A 87 -3.55 -14.94 -7.82
N LEU A 88 -3.65 -14.35 -6.66
CA LEU A 88 -2.76 -13.31 -6.23
C LEU A 88 -1.68 -13.90 -5.34
N ARG A 89 -0.48 -13.41 -5.51
CA ARG A 89 0.60 -13.78 -4.62
C ARG A 89 0.50 -12.94 -3.37
N ARG A 90 0.69 -13.55 -2.23
CA ARG A 90 0.56 -12.86 -0.97
C ARG A 90 1.85 -12.97 -0.16
N ARG A 91 2.32 -11.83 0.33
CA ARG A 91 3.45 -11.81 1.25
C ARG A 91 2.96 -11.39 2.61
N ASN A 92 3.16 -12.25 3.57
CA ASN A 92 2.68 -12.02 4.92
C ASN A 92 3.72 -11.24 5.72
N LEU A 93 3.37 -10.02 6.10
CA LEU A 93 4.29 -9.14 6.79
C LEU A 93 4.28 -9.33 8.30
N LEU A 94 3.23 -9.93 8.83
CA LEU A 94 3.13 -10.11 10.27
C LEU A 94 4.05 -11.19 10.81
N ILE A 95 4.42 -12.14 9.96
CA ILE A 95 5.27 -13.24 10.39
C ILE A 95 6.63 -12.78 10.84
N HIS A 96 7.04 -11.64 10.33
CA HIS A 96 8.39 -11.17 10.60
C HIS A 96 8.45 -10.14 11.70
N ALA A 97 7.41 -10.01 12.42
CA ALA A 97 7.35 -9.06 13.51
C ALA A 97 8.29 -9.47 14.64
#